data_e622fffc1d8f7189cfee07c6a8d4fb96
#
_entry.id   e622fffc1d8f7189cfee07c6a8d4fb96
#
_cell.length_a   1.000
_cell.length_b   1.000
_cell.length_c   1.000
_cell.angle_alpha   90.00
_cell.angle_beta   90.00
_cell.angle_gamma   90.00
#
_symmetry.space_group_name_H-M   'P 1'
#
loop_
_entity.id
_entity.type
_entity.pdbx_description
1 polymer ?
#
loop_
_entity_poly.entity_id
_entity_poly.type
_entity_poly.pdbx_seq_one_letter_code
_entity_poly.pdbx_strand_id
1 'polypeptide(L)'
;YEPKTLVVVDINENGLAELTRDIRSTDGLYIPQDYVTYPMDYASKVFEKMFVNRGGFDIVANFSAHKHVRSEKDVYSIEALLRNNVLSLKKLLDLMVNFPPEEYFCVSTDKAANPVNIMGASKRIMEDLIFLYSDRFPVKTARFANVAFSNGSLPAGFLERISKHQPLSAPKDIPPLFWQTALSDR
;
A
#
# COMPACT_ATOMS: atom_id res chain seq x y z
N TYR A 1 -10.75 5.68 -15.02
CA TYR A 1 -11.84 6.07 -14.10
C TYR A 1 -11.80 7.58 -13.87
N GLU A 2 -12.94 8.22 -13.82
CA GLU A 2 -13.09 9.64 -13.52
C GLU A 2 -14.02 9.79 -12.30
N PRO A 3 -13.53 9.53 -11.07
CA PRO A 3 -14.35 9.58 -9.87
C PRO A 3 -14.77 11.02 -9.57
N LYS A 4 -15.99 11.23 -9.07
CA LYS A 4 -16.43 12.55 -8.58
C LYS A 4 -15.66 12.97 -7.33
N THR A 5 -15.42 11.99 -6.45
CA THR A 5 -14.71 12.17 -5.17
C THR A 5 -13.50 11.27 -5.12
N LEU A 6 -12.35 11.81 -4.76
CA LEU A 6 -11.15 11.06 -4.43
C LEU A 6 -10.62 11.51 -3.06
N VAL A 7 -10.65 10.60 -2.10
CA VAL A 7 -10.08 10.81 -0.78
C VAL A 7 -8.83 9.98 -0.63
N VAL A 8 -7.71 10.63 -0.33
CA VAL A 8 -6.42 9.95 -0.11
C VAL A 8 -6.02 10.11 1.35
N VAL A 9 -5.70 9.01 1.99
CA VAL A 9 -5.32 8.97 3.41
C VAL A 9 -3.95 8.33 3.54
N ASP A 10 -3.02 9.01 4.17
CA ASP A 10 -1.69 8.50 4.52
C ASP A 10 -1.18 9.18 5.78
N ILE A 11 -0.31 8.52 6.54
CA ILE A 11 0.40 9.12 7.67
C ILE A 11 1.53 10.04 7.21
N ASN A 12 1.99 9.91 5.96
CA ASN A 12 3.05 10.70 5.36
C ASN A 12 2.49 11.97 4.72
N GLU A 13 2.45 13.06 5.49
CA GLU A 13 1.98 14.37 5.03
C GLU A 13 2.75 14.89 3.82
N ASN A 14 4.08 14.72 3.78
CA ASN A 14 4.88 15.14 2.64
C ASN A 14 4.52 14.36 1.36
N GLY A 15 4.31 13.06 1.47
CA GLY A 15 3.86 12.24 0.35
C GLY A 15 2.50 12.67 -0.19
N LEU A 16 1.56 13.05 0.69
CA LEU A 16 0.26 13.60 0.28
C LEU A 16 0.40 14.95 -0.43
N ALA A 17 1.31 15.81 0.03
CA ALA A 17 1.58 17.10 -0.60
C ALA A 17 2.23 16.92 -1.98
N GLU A 18 3.17 15.99 -2.14
CA GLU A 18 3.76 15.63 -3.44
C GLU A 18 2.72 15.07 -4.40
N LEU A 19 1.93 14.09 -3.97
CA LEU A 19 0.84 13.53 -4.77
C LEU A 19 -0.12 14.61 -5.26
N THR A 20 -0.47 15.57 -4.38
CA THR A 20 -1.35 16.68 -4.74
C THR A 20 -0.72 17.58 -5.81
N ARG A 21 0.58 17.86 -5.72
CA ARG A 21 1.30 18.63 -6.75
C ARG A 21 1.32 17.87 -8.08
N ASP A 22 1.65 16.58 -8.05
CA ASP A 22 1.72 15.75 -9.24
C ASP A 22 0.37 15.69 -9.97
N ILE A 23 -0.72 15.45 -9.23
CA ILE A 23 -2.07 15.41 -9.80
C ILE A 23 -2.44 16.75 -10.45
N ARG A 24 -2.05 17.89 -9.84
CA ARG A 24 -2.39 19.23 -10.34
C ARG A 24 -1.48 19.74 -11.44
N SER A 25 -0.24 19.24 -11.52
CA SER A 25 0.78 19.73 -12.45
C SER A 25 1.01 18.82 -13.66
N THR A 26 0.49 17.59 -13.64
CA THR A 26 0.66 16.66 -14.74
C THR A 26 -0.41 16.89 -15.79
N ASP A 27 0.01 17.26 -17.00
CA ASP A 27 -0.90 17.49 -18.14
C ASP A 27 -1.70 16.23 -18.47
N GLY A 28 -3.01 16.42 -18.67
CA GLY A 28 -3.93 15.34 -19.05
C GLY A 28 -4.40 14.44 -17.91
N LEU A 29 -3.98 14.67 -16.67
CA LEU A 29 -4.56 13.99 -15.52
C LEU A 29 -5.93 14.57 -15.15
N TYR A 30 -6.90 13.66 -14.95
CA TYR A 30 -8.20 14.04 -14.42
C TYR A 30 -8.09 14.41 -12.94
N ILE A 31 -8.62 15.57 -12.59
CA ILE A 31 -8.70 16.03 -11.20
C ILE A 31 -10.15 15.90 -10.75
N PRO A 32 -10.46 15.05 -9.75
CA PRO A 32 -11.81 14.94 -9.21
C PRO A 32 -12.32 16.25 -8.64
N GLN A 33 -13.61 16.49 -8.76
CA GLN A 33 -14.24 17.72 -8.26
C GLN A 33 -14.12 17.84 -6.73
N ASP A 34 -14.24 16.71 -6.02
CA ASP A 34 -13.98 16.59 -4.58
C ASP A 34 -12.70 15.79 -4.37
N TYR A 35 -11.54 16.46 -4.43
CA TYR A 35 -10.23 15.87 -4.14
C TYR A 35 -9.74 16.33 -2.77
N VAL A 36 -9.59 15.40 -1.85
CA VAL A 36 -9.18 15.68 -0.46
C VAL A 36 -8.09 14.72 0.00
N THR A 37 -7.10 15.24 0.71
CA THR A 37 -6.05 14.46 1.37
C THR A 37 -6.13 14.61 2.89
N TYR A 38 -5.94 13.52 3.62
CA TYR A 38 -5.95 13.50 5.07
C TYR A 38 -4.67 12.86 5.62
N PRO A 39 -3.81 13.62 6.33
CA PRO A 39 -2.64 13.08 7.01
C PRO A 39 -3.07 12.41 8.32
N MET A 40 -3.53 11.17 8.24
CA MET A 40 -3.98 10.41 9.40
C MET A 40 -3.81 8.90 9.21
N ASP A 41 -3.78 8.18 10.33
CA ASP A 41 -3.84 6.72 10.34
C ASP A 41 -5.27 6.24 10.04
N TYR A 42 -5.43 5.36 9.05
CA TYR A 42 -6.72 4.79 8.66
C TYR A 42 -7.35 3.88 9.74
N ALA A 43 -6.59 3.46 10.76
CA ALA A 43 -7.10 2.74 11.92
C ALA A 43 -7.48 3.65 13.10
N SER A 44 -7.38 4.99 12.93
CA SER A 44 -7.68 5.96 13.97
C SER A 44 -9.18 6.25 14.12
N LYS A 45 -9.56 6.76 15.29
CA LYS A 45 -10.94 7.23 15.54
C LYS A 45 -11.33 8.43 14.66
N VAL A 46 -10.36 9.23 14.22
CA VAL A 46 -10.61 10.36 13.31
C VAL A 46 -10.98 9.86 11.93
N PHE A 47 -10.27 8.84 11.44
CA PHE A 47 -10.60 8.18 10.17
C PHE A 47 -12.01 7.55 10.23
N GLU A 48 -12.34 6.81 11.31
CA GLU A 48 -13.65 6.22 11.51
C GLU A 48 -14.76 7.29 11.38
N LYS A 49 -14.60 8.42 12.09
CA LYS A 49 -15.56 9.55 12.00
C LYS A 49 -15.67 10.12 10.58
N MET A 50 -14.55 10.32 9.90
CA MET A 50 -14.53 10.80 8.51
C MET A 50 -15.28 9.83 7.59
N PHE A 51 -14.97 8.54 7.69
CA PHE A 51 -15.56 7.48 6.87
C PHE A 51 -17.09 7.40 7.06
N VAL A 52 -17.54 7.40 8.33
CA VAL A 52 -18.97 7.38 8.70
C VAL A 52 -19.69 8.64 8.22
N ASN A 53 -19.10 9.83 8.43
CA ASN A 53 -19.72 11.09 8.01
C ASN A 53 -19.84 11.24 6.49
N ARG A 54 -18.98 10.56 5.73
CA ARG A 54 -19.09 10.50 4.27
C ARG A 54 -20.04 9.40 3.77
N GLY A 55 -20.54 8.53 4.65
CA GLY A 55 -21.43 7.42 4.29
C GLY A 55 -20.71 6.25 3.62
N GLY A 56 -19.39 6.13 3.79
CA GLY A 56 -18.56 5.15 3.09
C GLY A 56 -18.07 5.62 1.73
N PHE A 57 -17.59 4.69 0.91
CA PHE A 57 -17.06 4.93 -0.44
C PHE A 57 -17.41 3.75 -1.34
N ASP A 58 -17.69 4.00 -2.61
CA ASP A 58 -18.02 2.96 -3.60
C ASP A 58 -16.81 2.06 -3.86
N ILE A 59 -15.61 2.64 -3.91
CA ILE A 59 -14.34 1.89 -4.10
C ILE A 59 -13.39 2.25 -2.97
N VAL A 60 -12.85 1.22 -2.32
CA VAL A 60 -11.80 1.37 -1.30
C VAL A 60 -10.55 0.62 -1.73
N ALA A 61 -9.45 1.35 -1.93
CA ALA A 61 -8.16 0.78 -2.32
C ALA A 61 -7.13 0.95 -1.19
N ASN A 62 -6.65 -0.15 -0.63
CA ASN A 62 -5.67 -0.15 0.46
C ASN A 62 -4.27 -0.53 -0.05
N PHE A 63 -3.38 0.45 -0.07
CA PHE A 63 -1.97 0.30 -0.42
C PHE A 63 -1.06 0.32 0.81
N SER A 64 -1.62 0.54 2.01
CA SER A 64 -0.81 0.68 3.22
C SER A 64 -0.24 -0.67 3.67
N ALA A 65 1.05 -0.68 3.98
CA ALA A 65 1.71 -1.85 4.53
C ALA A 65 3.08 -1.54 5.13
N HIS A 66 3.46 -2.28 6.16
CA HIS A 66 4.87 -2.47 6.49
C HIS A 66 5.43 -3.54 5.56
N LYS A 67 6.31 -3.16 4.62
CA LYS A 67 6.77 -4.00 3.50
C LYS A 67 8.24 -4.43 3.58
N HIS A 68 9.00 -3.89 4.52
CA HIS A 68 10.44 -4.16 4.60
C HIS A 68 10.74 -5.35 5.52
N VAL A 69 11.45 -6.36 5.00
CA VAL A 69 11.97 -7.48 5.80
C VAL A 69 12.91 -7.01 6.93
N ARG A 70 13.60 -5.89 6.72
CA ARG A 70 14.43 -5.26 7.77
C ARG A 70 13.64 -4.80 9.00
N SER A 71 12.32 -4.74 8.94
CA SER A 71 11.44 -4.46 10.08
C SER A 71 11.28 -5.65 11.03
N GLU A 72 11.91 -6.80 10.75
CA GLU A 72 11.89 -8.00 11.59
C GLU A 72 13.09 -8.05 12.57
N LYS A 73 13.52 -6.90 13.08
CA LYS A 73 14.74 -6.80 13.90
C LYS A 73 14.54 -7.26 15.34
N ASP A 74 13.39 -6.96 15.89
CA ASP A 74 13.04 -7.18 17.28
C ASP A 74 11.53 -7.35 17.47
N VAL A 75 11.11 -7.72 18.69
CA VAL A 75 9.71 -7.98 19.03
C VAL A 75 8.79 -6.76 18.80
N TYR A 76 9.27 -5.55 19.03
CA TYR A 76 8.46 -4.33 18.88
C TYR A 76 8.22 -4.00 17.41
N SER A 77 9.25 -4.16 16.58
CA SER A 77 9.13 -4.00 15.13
C SER A 77 8.18 -5.03 14.52
N ILE A 78 8.23 -6.28 14.99
CA ILE A 78 7.32 -7.34 14.58
C ILE A 78 5.89 -7.03 15.02
N GLU A 79 5.69 -6.59 16.27
CA GLU A 79 4.38 -6.17 16.76
C GLU A 79 3.80 -5.03 15.92
N ALA A 80 4.59 -4.00 15.64
CA ALA A 80 4.18 -2.88 14.81
C ALA A 80 3.77 -3.33 13.39
N LEU A 81 4.52 -4.26 12.81
CA LEU A 81 4.23 -4.85 11.50
C LEU A 81 2.89 -5.60 11.51
N LEU A 82 2.67 -6.48 12.50
CA LEU A 82 1.41 -7.23 12.63
C LEU A 82 0.23 -6.31 12.95
N ARG A 83 0.41 -5.31 13.80
CA ARG A 83 -0.62 -4.29 14.06
C ARG A 83 -1.04 -3.59 12.79
N ASN A 84 -0.08 -3.12 11.99
CA ASN A 84 -0.39 -2.40 10.75
C ASN A 84 -1.00 -3.31 9.69
N ASN A 85 -0.35 -4.46 9.39
CA ASN A 85 -0.76 -5.30 8.27
C ASN A 85 -2.03 -6.13 8.56
N VAL A 86 -2.34 -6.42 9.81
CA VAL A 86 -3.45 -7.30 10.19
C VAL A 86 -4.51 -6.58 11.03
N LEU A 87 -4.13 -6.01 12.20
CA LEU A 87 -5.12 -5.48 13.13
C LEU A 87 -5.75 -4.17 12.64
N SER A 88 -4.96 -3.28 12.05
CA SER A 88 -5.48 -2.04 11.44
C SER A 88 -6.37 -2.36 10.24
N LEU A 89 -5.96 -3.33 9.42
CA LEU A 89 -6.79 -3.81 8.33
C LEU A 89 -8.13 -4.35 8.82
N LYS A 90 -8.11 -5.19 9.87
CA LYS A 90 -9.36 -5.73 10.44
C LYS A 90 -10.34 -4.63 10.82
N LYS A 91 -9.87 -3.56 11.47
CA LYS A 91 -10.72 -2.42 11.82
C LYS A 91 -11.37 -1.77 10.59
N LEU A 92 -10.60 -1.62 9.50
CA LEU A 92 -11.13 -1.08 8.24
C LEU A 92 -12.20 -2.01 7.65
N LEU A 93 -11.93 -3.32 7.62
CA LEU A 93 -12.89 -4.31 7.12
C LEU A 93 -14.18 -4.32 7.96
N ASP A 94 -14.06 -4.30 9.29
CA ASP A 94 -15.22 -4.20 10.21
C ASP A 94 -16.04 -2.92 9.96
N LEU A 95 -15.38 -1.79 9.73
CA LEU A 95 -16.04 -0.53 9.41
C LEU A 95 -16.82 -0.61 8.09
N MET A 96 -16.22 -1.23 7.07
CA MET A 96 -16.85 -1.40 5.76
C MET A 96 -18.05 -2.37 5.76
N VAL A 97 -18.19 -3.24 6.76
CA VAL A 97 -19.41 -4.07 6.89
C VAL A 97 -20.66 -3.20 7.07
N ASN A 98 -20.54 -2.05 7.75
CA ASN A 98 -21.64 -1.12 7.94
C ASN A 98 -21.85 -0.16 6.75
N PHE A 99 -20.84 -0.03 5.90
CA PHE A 99 -20.81 0.83 4.71
C PHE A 99 -20.12 0.06 3.58
N PRO A 100 -20.76 -1.01 3.05
CA PRO A 100 -20.13 -1.92 2.12
C PRO A 100 -19.78 -1.21 0.80
N PRO A 101 -18.49 -1.26 0.38
CA PRO A 101 -18.10 -0.74 -0.92
C PRO A 101 -18.58 -1.66 -2.04
N GLU A 102 -18.72 -1.11 -3.24
CA GLU A 102 -18.90 -1.90 -4.46
C GLU A 102 -17.65 -2.73 -4.79
N GLU A 103 -16.49 -2.23 -4.39
CA GLU A 103 -15.22 -2.95 -4.55
C GLU A 103 -14.20 -2.56 -3.47
N TYR A 104 -13.62 -3.58 -2.84
CA TYR A 104 -12.43 -3.42 -2.00
C TYR A 104 -11.21 -4.05 -2.69
N PHE A 105 -10.15 -3.27 -2.83
CA PHE A 105 -8.87 -3.72 -3.39
C PHE A 105 -7.73 -3.56 -2.37
N CYS A 106 -6.85 -4.57 -2.27
CA CYS A 106 -5.67 -4.49 -1.42
C CYS A 106 -4.43 -5.04 -2.12
N VAL A 107 -3.31 -4.34 -1.95
CA VAL A 107 -2.01 -4.77 -2.48
C VAL A 107 -1.37 -5.80 -1.56
N SER A 108 -0.98 -6.93 -2.13
CA SER A 108 -0.19 -7.97 -1.49
C SER A 108 1.16 -8.16 -2.19
N THR A 109 1.86 -9.23 -1.86
CA THR A 109 3.19 -9.54 -2.37
C THR A 109 3.31 -11.02 -2.76
N ASP A 110 4.20 -11.33 -3.69
CA ASP A 110 4.62 -12.69 -4.05
C ASP A 110 5.08 -13.51 -2.83
N LYS A 111 5.65 -12.84 -1.82
CA LYS A 111 6.12 -13.46 -0.57
C LYS A 111 5.01 -14.02 0.32
N ALA A 112 3.76 -13.64 0.07
CA ALA A 112 2.59 -14.21 0.74
C ALA A 112 2.22 -15.61 0.21
N ALA A 113 2.69 -15.99 -0.98
CA ALA A 113 2.40 -17.30 -1.57
C ALA A 113 3.06 -18.44 -0.79
N ASN A 114 4.34 -18.26 -0.45
CA ASN A 114 5.12 -19.21 0.36
C ASN A 114 5.97 -18.42 1.37
N PRO A 115 5.39 -18.00 2.51
CA PRO A 115 6.05 -17.10 3.44
C PRO A 115 7.22 -17.78 4.16
N VAL A 116 8.42 -17.24 3.98
CA VAL A 116 9.66 -17.67 4.66
C VAL A 116 10.10 -16.69 5.75
N ASN A 117 9.34 -15.62 5.94
CA ASN A 117 9.60 -14.59 6.95
C ASN A 117 8.28 -14.01 7.49
N ILE A 118 8.36 -13.24 8.58
CA ILE A 118 7.19 -12.69 9.28
C ILE A 118 6.42 -11.70 8.39
N MET A 119 7.12 -10.89 7.59
CA MET A 119 6.47 -9.96 6.67
C MET A 119 5.61 -10.72 5.64
N GLY A 120 6.14 -11.76 5.01
CA GLY A 120 5.38 -12.63 4.10
C GLY A 120 4.21 -13.31 4.80
N ALA A 121 4.43 -13.83 6.02
CA ALA A 121 3.38 -14.45 6.83
C ALA A 121 2.27 -13.45 7.20
N SER A 122 2.62 -12.22 7.60
CA SER A 122 1.63 -11.18 7.89
C SER A 122 0.77 -10.82 6.68
N LYS A 123 1.38 -10.79 5.48
CA LYS A 123 0.66 -10.56 4.23
C LYS A 123 -0.25 -11.73 3.85
N ARG A 124 0.16 -12.97 4.15
CA ARG A 124 -0.71 -14.14 3.98
C ARG A 124 -1.92 -14.07 4.91
N ILE A 125 -1.71 -13.78 6.20
CA ILE A 125 -2.81 -13.58 7.16
C ILE A 125 -3.72 -12.43 6.71
N MET A 126 -3.15 -11.35 6.19
CA MET A 126 -3.89 -10.24 5.61
C MET A 126 -4.82 -10.68 4.47
N GLU A 127 -4.32 -11.49 3.51
CA GLU A 127 -5.13 -12.02 2.42
C GLU A 127 -6.25 -12.91 2.92
N ASP A 128 -5.94 -13.86 3.80
CA ASP A 128 -6.92 -14.77 4.38
C ASP A 128 -8.01 -13.99 5.13
N LEU A 129 -7.62 -12.93 5.89
CA LEU A 129 -8.55 -12.04 6.56
C LEU A 129 -9.47 -11.30 5.57
N ILE A 130 -8.93 -10.76 4.48
CA ILE A 130 -9.72 -10.07 3.45
C ILE A 130 -10.77 -11.02 2.86
N PHE A 131 -10.39 -12.25 2.53
CA PHE A 131 -11.30 -13.23 1.95
C PHE A 131 -12.41 -13.68 2.89
N LEU A 132 -12.24 -13.57 4.22
CA LEU A 132 -13.33 -13.80 5.18
C LEU A 132 -14.48 -12.79 5.06
N TYR A 133 -14.24 -11.65 4.44
CA TYR A 133 -15.26 -10.61 4.23
C TYR A 133 -15.88 -10.65 2.83
N SER A 134 -15.50 -11.62 1.98
CA SER A 134 -16.01 -11.72 0.60
C SER A 134 -17.51 -11.92 0.50
N ASP A 135 -18.16 -12.45 1.54
CA ASP A 135 -19.62 -12.58 1.63
C ASP A 135 -20.32 -11.25 2.00
N ARG A 136 -19.57 -10.22 2.37
CA ARG A 136 -20.08 -8.92 2.80
C ARG A 136 -20.00 -7.87 1.71
N PHE A 137 -18.90 -7.89 0.96
CA PHE A 137 -18.64 -7.00 -0.18
C PHE A 137 -17.58 -7.61 -1.11
N PRO A 138 -17.56 -7.22 -2.40
CA PRO A 138 -16.55 -7.71 -3.34
C PRO A 138 -15.13 -7.35 -2.91
N VAL A 139 -14.24 -8.35 -2.86
CA VAL A 139 -12.83 -8.17 -2.44
C VAL A 139 -11.90 -8.63 -3.55
N LYS A 140 -10.81 -7.88 -3.76
CA LYS A 140 -9.74 -8.22 -4.69
C LYS A 140 -8.38 -7.98 -4.05
N THR A 141 -7.43 -8.86 -4.33
CA THR A 141 -6.03 -8.66 -3.96
C THR A 141 -5.13 -8.87 -5.16
N ALA A 142 -4.02 -8.12 -5.22
CA ALA A 142 -3.00 -8.32 -6.23
C ALA A 142 -1.65 -8.56 -5.55
N ARG A 143 -0.97 -9.66 -5.89
CA ARG A 143 0.38 -9.96 -5.44
C ARG A 143 1.38 -9.36 -6.41
N PHE A 144 2.11 -8.36 -5.95
CA PHE A 144 3.20 -7.78 -6.69
C PHE A 144 4.51 -8.46 -6.32
N ALA A 145 5.34 -8.72 -7.32
CA ALA A 145 6.75 -9.04 -7.14
C ALA A 145 7.54 -7.75 -6.83
N ASN A 146 8.84 -7.73 -7.10
CA ASN A 146 9.64 -6.52 -6.91
C ASN A 146 9.27 -5.48 -7.97
N VAL A 147 8.74 -4.35 -7.53
CA VAL A 147 8.39 -3.22 -8.42
C VAL A 147 9.62 -2.36 -8.63
N ALA A 148 10.11 -2.31 -9.87
CA ALA A 148 11.26 -1.49 -10.24
C ALA A 148 10.97 0.00 -10.00
N PHE A 149 11.98 0.74 -9.53
CA PHE A 149 11.93 2.18 -9.23
C PHE A 149 10.88 2.62 -8.20
N SER A 150 10.19 1.67 -7.54
CA SER A 150 9.35 2.03 -6.39
C SER A 150 10.20 2.53 -5.21
N ASN A 151 9.58 3.33 -4.33
CA ASN A 151 10.26 3.85 -3.13
C ASN A 151 10.83 2.69 -2.28
N GLY A 152 12.15 2.75 -2.01
CA GLY A 152 12.88 1.71 -1.30
C GLY A 152 13.31 0.52 -2.18
N SER A 153 13.04 0.52 -3.50
CA SER A 153 13.61 -0.46 -4.41
C SER A 153 15.10 -0.23 -4.63
N LEU A 154 15.83 -1.29 -5.01
CA LEU A 154 17.28 -1.20 -5.24
C LEU A 154 17.63 -0.18 -6.35
N PRO A 155 16.96 -0.14 -7.52
CA PRO A 155 17.23 0.87 -8.55
C PRO A 155 16.98 2.30 -8.08
N ALA A 156 15.87 2.55 -7.39
CA ALA A 156 15.58 3.88 -6.83
C ALA A 156 16.65 4.29 -5.80
N GLY A 157 17.06 3.36 -4.94
CA GLY A 157 18.15 3.59 -3.98
C GLY A 157 19.49 3.88 -4.65
N PHE A 158 19.77 3.29 -5.82
CA PHE A 158 20.99 3.62 -6.57
C PHE A 158 20.93 5.02 -7.16
N LEU A 159 19.82 5.43 -7.78
CA LEU A 159 19.64 6.78 -8.29
C LEU A 159 19.80 7.83 -7.18
N GLU A 160 19.19 7.58 -6.02
CA GLU A 160 19.30 8.47 -4.86
C GLU A 160 20.74 8.58 -4.36
N ARG A 161 21.49 7.45 -4.27
CA ARG A 161 22.89 7.45 -3.86
C ARG A 161 23.78 8.17 -4.86
N ILE A 162 23.56 7.97 -6.16
CA ILE A 162 24.29 8.68 -7.21
C ILE A 162 24.08 10.19 -7.08
N SER A 163 22.83 10.64 -6.90
CA SER A 163 22.53 12.08 -6.73
C SER A 163 23.16 12.69 -5.48
N LYS A 164 23.39 11.88 -4.42
CA LYS A 164 24.03 12.28 -3.17
C LYS A 164 25.54 12.01 -3.12
N HIS A 165 26.15 11.60 -4.24
CA HIS A 165 27.58 11.19 -4.30
C HIS A 165 27.97 10.15 -3.25
N GLN A 166 27.05 9.22 -2.94
CA GLN A 166 27.25 8.13 -1.98
C GLN A 166 27.71 6.84 -2.69
N PRO A 167 28.51 5.98 -2.03
CA PRO A 167 28.94 4.73 -2.64
C PRO A 167 27.76 3.79 -2.90
N LEU A 168 27.78 3.13 -4.06
CA LEU A 168 26.80 2.09 -4.40
C LEU A 168 27.17 0.80 -3.68
N SER A 169 26.17 0.18 -3.05
CA SER A 169 26.29 -1.14 -2.44
C SER A 169 25.17 -2.03 -2.93
N ALA A 170 25.52 -3.18 -3.47
CA ALA A 170 24.55 -4.21 -3.86
C ALA A 170 24.73 -5.45 -2.97
N PRO A 171 23.65 -6.19 -2.66
CA PRO A 171 23.76 -7.51 -2.06
C PRO A 171 24.57 -8.44 -2.98
N LYS A 172 25.40 -9.32 -2.40
CA LYS A 172 26.24 -10.26 -3.18
C LYS A 172 25.45 -11.29 -3.98
N ASP A 173 24.19 -11.54 -3.60
CA ASP A 173 23.36 -12.64 -4.08
C ASP A 173 22.09 -12.13 -4.79
N ILE A 174 22.22 -11.21 -5.75
CA ILE A 174 21.09 -10.86 -6.62
C ILE A 174 21.11 -11.86 -7.78
N PRO A 175 20.12 -12.78 -7.87
CA PRO A 175 20.01 -13.65 -9.05
C PRO A 175 19.81 -12.80 -10.30
N PRO A 176 20.49 -13.08 -11.42
CA PRO A 176 20.37 -12.30 -12.65
C PRO A 176 18.97 -12.33 -13.30
N LEU A 177 18.07 -13.17 -12.83
CA LEU A 177 16.73 -13.39 -13.39
C LEU A 177 15.71 -12.27 -13.16
N PHE A 178 15.97 -11.31 -12.27
CA PHE A 178 14.98 -10.28 -11.94
C PHE A 178 14.80 -9.16 -12.96
N TRP A 179 15.67 -9.08 -13.97
CA TRP A 179 15.68 -8.00 -14.95
C TRP A 179 15.14 -8.36 -16.34
N GLN A 180 14.92 -9.66 -16.60
CA GLN A 180 14.51 -10.12 -17.93
C GLN A 180 13.02 -9.92 -18.26
N THR A 181 12.14 -9.79 -17.29
CA THR A 181 10.69 -9.68 -17.51
C THR A 181 10.19 -8.27 -17.80
N ALA A 182 10.98 -7.24 -17.59
CA ALA A 182 10.57 -5.84 -17.83
C ALA A 182 10.92 -5.32 -19.25
N LEU A 183 11.66 -6.09 -20.05
CA LEU A 183 12.17 -5.65 -21.37
C LEU A 183 11.67 -6.48 -22.55
N SER A 184 10.82 -7.51 -22.33
CA SER A 184 10.37 -8.40 -23.40
C SER A 184 9.06 -8.01 -24.09
N ASP A 185 8.37 -6.97 -23.61
CA ASP A 185 7.11 -6.49 -24.21
C ASP A 185 7.24 -5.05 -24.73
N ARG A 186 8.15 -4.87 -25.73
CA ARG A 186 8.13 -3.74 -26.64
C ARG A 186 8.36 -4.21 -28.05
#